data_cd4ad5fc01f4b82193e5b8ee6efcecb2
#
_entry.id   cd4ad5fc01f4b82193e5b8ee6efcecb2
#
_cell.length_a   1.000
_cell.length_b   1.000
_cell.length_c   1.000
_cell.angle_alpha   90.00
_cell.angle_beta   90.00
_cell.angle_gamma   90.00
#
_symmetry.space_group_name_H-M   'P 1'
#
loop_
_entity.id
_entity.type
_entity.pdbx_description
1 polymer ?
#
loop_
_entity_poly.entity_id
_entity_poly.type
_entity_poly.pdbx_seq_one_letter_code
_entity_poly.pdbx_strand_id
1 'polypeptide(L)' 'IGGGAAAAPAAAPPPMSAAQRRVALRRQLNALVAARHHHTGQPHGKIHAELRRICGGPPSAQATIEQLEERIATVQTL' A
#
# COMPACT_ATOMS: atom_id res chain seq x y z
N ILE A 1 -9.74 -10.27 -37.09
CA ILE A 1 -9.09 -10.63 -36.79
C ILE A 1 -8.17 -10.02 -35.98
N GLY A 2 -7.18 -9.97 -36.08
CA GLY A 2 -6.32 -9.45 -35.17
C GLY A 2 -6.75 -8.18 -34.55
N GLY A 3 -7.70 -7.62 -35.07
CA GLY A 3 -8.17 -6.40 -34.51
C GLY A 3 -8.37 -6.43 -33.03
N GLY A 4 -8.79 -7.55 -32.55
CA GLY A 4 -9.03 -7.66 -31.14
C GLY A 4 -7.77 -7.40 -30.33
N ALA A 5 -6.68 -7.92 -30.81
CA ALA A 5 -5.42 -7.75 -30.08
C ALA A 5 -5.00 -6.29 -30.06
N ALA A 6 -5.18 -5.61 -31.15
CA ALA A 6 -4.79 -4.21 -31.21
C ALA A 6 -5.59 -3.37 -30.22
N ALA A 7 -6.81 -3.75 -29.98
CA ALA A 7 -7.65 -2.97 -29.08
C ALA A 7 -7.21 -3.11 -27.63
N ALA A 8 -6.58 -4.21 -27.27
CA ALA A 8 -6.24 -4.44 -25.88
C ALA A 8 -5.37 -3.34 -25.28
N PRO A 9 -4.27 -2.91 -25.88
CA PRO A 9 -3.50 -1.83 -25.31
C PRO A 9 -4.26 -0.52 -25.22
N ALA A 10 -5.06 -0.25 -26.23
CA ALA A 10 -5.83 0.99 -26.26
C ALA A 10 -6.88 1.02 -25.15
N ALA A 11 -7.33 -0.13 -24.72
CA ALA A 11 -8.33 -0.22 -23.68
C ALA A 11 -7.73 -0.13 -22.27
N ALA A 12 -6.42 -0.16 -22.14
CA ALA A 12 -5.80 -0.09 -20.84
C ALA A 12 -6.13 1.24 -20.17
N PRO A 13 -6.47 1.23 -18.87
CA PRO A 13 -6.74 2.48 -18.18
C PRO A 13 -5.45 3.29 -18.06
N PRO A 14 -5.57 4.61 -17.97
CA PRO A 14 -4.38 5.44 -17.75
C PRO A 14 -3.77 5.12 -16.37
N PRO A 15 -2.47 5.33 -16.22
CA PRO A 15 -1.83 5.12 -14.93
C PRO A 15 -2.40 6.09 -13.89
N MET A 16 -2.44 5.65 -12.66
CA MET A 16 -2.89 6.47 -11.56
C MET A 16 -1.92 7.61 -11.32
N SER A 17 -2.44 8.76 -10.89
CA SER A 17 -1.58 9.85 -10.42
C SER A 17 -0.86 9.43 -9.13
N ALA A 18 0.19 10.16 -8.78
CA ALA A 18 0.91 9.90 -7.54
C ALA A 18 0.00 10.01 -6.33
N ALA A 19 -0.91 10.97 -6.33
CA ALA A 19 -1.86 11.14 -5.23
C ALA A 19 -2.80 9.95 -5.12
N GLN A 20 -3.34 9.48 -6.25
CA GLN A 20 -4.22 8.32 -6.27
C GLN A 20 -3.48 7.05 -5.81
N ARG A 21 -2.23 6.92 -6.23
CA ARG A 21 -1.43 5.76 -5.84
C ARG A 21 -1.14 5.78 -4.34
N ARG A 22 -0.84 6.94 -3.76
CA ARG A 22 -0.65 7.05 -2.31
C ARG A 22 -1.91 6.65 -1.55
N VAL A 23 -3.08 7.09 -2.02
CA VAL A 23 -4.35 6.70 -1.39
C VAL A 23 -4.54 5.19 -1.44
N ALA A 24 -4.30 4.59 -2.60
CA ALA A 24 -4.44 3.14 -2.77
C ALA A 24 -3.48 2.38 -1.87
N LEU A 25 -2.24 2.82 -1.78
CA LEU A 25 -1.23 2.18 -0.93
C LEU A 25 -1.56 2.31 0.55
N ARG A 26 -2.07 3.47 0.97
CA ARG A 26 -2.50 3.63 2.37
C ARG A 26 -3.65 2.71 2.71
N ARG A 27 -4.61 2.54 1.80
CA ARG A 27 -5.71 1.59 2.00
C ARG A 27 -5.20 0.17 2.12
N GLN A 28 -4.28 -0.20 1.26
CA GLN A 28 -3.67 -1.53 1.29
C GLN A 28 -2.92 -1.75 2.61
N LEU A 29 -2.13 -0.77 3.03
CA LEU A 29 -1.40 -0.85 4.29
C LEU A 29 -2.36 -0.99 5.47
N ASN A 30 -3.41 -0.18 5.50
CA ASN A 30 -4.39 -0.24 6.59
C ASN A 30 -5.11 -1.59 6.63
N ALA A 31 -5.41 -2.18 5.47
CA ALA A 31 -6.01 -3.50 5.41
C ALA A 31 -5.07 -4.57 5.98
N LEU A 32 -3.79 -4.49 5.67
CA LEU A 32 -2.79 -5.42 6.20
C LEU A 32 -2.58 -5.24 7.70
N VAL A 33 -2.58 -3.99 8.17
CA VAL A 33 -2.49 -3.69 9.60
C VAL A 33 -3.71 -4.23 10.32
N ALA A 34 -4.90 -4.07 9.75
CA ALA A 34 -6.12 -4.62 10.32
C ALA A 34 -6.08 -6.14 10.40
N ALA A 35 -5.60 -6.80 9.36
CA ALA A 35 -5.47 -8.25 9.35
C ALA A 35 -4.51 -8.71 10.45
N ARG A 36 -3.39 -8.02 10.63
CA ARG A 36 -2.44 -8.34 11.69
C ARG A 36 -3.05 -8.08 13.07
N HIS A 37 -3.80 -7.00 13.22
CA HIS A 37 -4.52 -6.72 14.45
C HIS A 37 -5.44 -7.88 14.82
N HIS A 38 -6.23 -8.37 13.87
CA HIS A 38 -7.12 -9.50 14.11
C HIS A 38 -6.36 -10.78 14.44
N HIS A 39 -5.21 -10.97 13.82
CA HIS A 39 -4.44 -12.19 14.01
C HIS A 39 -3.64 -12.20 15.32
N THR A 40 -3.12 -11.07 15.74
CA THR A 40 -2.21 -10.98 16.90
C THR A 40 -2.82 -10.30 18.11
N GLY A 41 -3.92 -9.56 17.93
CA GLY A 41 -4.51 -8.77 19.00
C GLY A 41 -3.81 -7.46 19.28
N GLN A 42 -2.75 -7.13 18.55
CA GLN A 42 -2.05 -5.86 18.76
C GLN A 42 -2.88 -4.68 18.28
N PRO A 43 -2.89 -3.54 19.02
CA PRO A 43 -3.60 -2.34 18.56
C PRO A 43 -3.02 -1.82 17.24
N HIS A 44 -3.88 -1.24 16.39
CA HIS A 44 -3.45 -0.66 15.12
C HIS A 44 -2.32 0.37 15.30
N GLY A 45 -2.45 1.24 16.29
CA GLY A 45 -1.43 2.26 16.55
C GLY A 45 -0.08 1.67 16.89
N LYS A 46 -0.06 0.54 17.59
CA LYS A 46 1.19 -0.13 17.93
C LYS A 46 1.84 -0.74 16.70
N ILE A 47 1.03 -1.32 15.80
CA ILE A 47 1.55 -1.90 14.56
C ILE A 47 2.14 -0.81 13.67
N HIS A 48 1.45 0.32 13.52
CA HIS A 48 1.97 1.45 12.76
C HIS A 48 3.24 2.03 13.38
N ALA A 49 3.29 2.13 14.70
CA ALA A 49 4.49 2.60 15.39
C ALA A 49 5.68 1.66 15.14
N GLU A 50 5.44 0.37 15.15
CA GLU A 50 6.47 -0.62 14.85
C GLU A 50 6.98 -0.47 13.42
N LEU A 51 6.08 -0.29 12.47
CA LEU A 51 6.47 -0.08 11.08
C LEU A 51 7.31 1.19 10.90
N ARG A 52 6.94 2.27 11.60
CA ARG A 52 7.73 3.51 11.56
C ARG A 52 9.10 3.32 12.21
N ARG A 53 9.17 2.53 13.24
CA ARG A 53 10.45 2.23 13.91
C ARG A 53 11.38 1.44 12.98
N ILE A 54 10.83 0.47 12.27
CA ILE A 54 11.62 -0.39 11.37
C ILE A 54 11.99 0.34 10.07
N CYS A 55 11.00 0.95 9.44
CA CYS A 55 11.18 1.58 8.13
C CYS A 55 11.58 3.04 8.23
N GLY A 56 11.31 3.69 9.37
CA GLY A 56 11.53 5.12 9.52
C GLY A 56 10.49 5.94 8.79
N GLY A 57 10.69 7.25 8.77
CA GLY A 57 9.85 8.16 8.02
C GLY A 57 8.63 8.67 8.78
N PRO A 58 7.83 9.50 8.10
CA PRO A 58 6.68 10.18 8.71
C PRO A 58 5.48 9.25 8.88
N PRO A 59 4.42 9.71 9.54
CA PRO A 59 3.16 8.97 9.59
C PRO A 59 2.64 8.66 8.20
N SER A 60 1.80 7.62 8.08
CA SER A 60 1.31 7.12 6.79
C SER A 60 0.67 8.22 5.93
N ALA A 61 -0.03 9.18 6.55
CA ALA A 61 -0.66 10.26 5.81
C ALA A 61 0.33 11.14 5.05
N GLN A 62 1.59 11.18 5.48
CA GLN A 62 2.64 12.00 4.88
C GLN A 62 3.72 11.14 4.20
N ALA A 63 3.58 9.83 4.21
CA ALA A 63 4.59 8.93 3.65
C ALA A 63 4.60 9.00 2.13
N THR A 64 5.80 8.86 1.56
CA THR A 64 5.96 8.77 0.11
C THR A 64 5.48 7.42 -0.40
N ILE A 65 5.34 7.29 -1.72
CA ILE A 65 4.98 6.03 -2.35
C ILE A 65 5.96 4.93 -1.94
N GLU A 66 7.25 5.22 -2.01
CA GLU A 66 8.30 4.25 -1.67
C GLU A 66 8.23 3.84 -0.21
N GLN A 67 7.97 4.78 0.67
CA GLN A 67 7.83 4.49 2.10
C GLN A 67 6.60 3.62 2.37
N LEU A 68 5.49 3.89 1.70
CA LEU A 68 4.28 3.08 1.83
C LEU A 68 4.51 1.66 1.31
N GLU A 69 5.16 1.52 0.17
CA GLU A 69 5.48 0.20 -0.39
C GLU A 69 6.40 -0.59 0.55
N GLU A 70 7.39 0.06 1.14
CA GLU A 70 8.28 -0.58 2.10
C GLU A 70 7.52 -1.06 3.34
N ARG A 71 6.62 -0.23 3.87
CA ARG A 71 5.81 -0.61 5.02
C ARG A 71 4.87 -1.76 4.72
N ILE A 72 4.29 -1.78 3.52
CA ILE A 72 3.44 -2.89 3.08
C ILE A 72 4.25 -4.19 3.06
N ALA A 73 5.43 -4.16 2.48
CA ALA A 73 6.29 -5.34 2.45
C ALA A 73 6.68 -5.78 3.87
N THR A 74 7.01 -4.82 4.73
CA THR A 74 7.46 -5.10 6.09
C THR A 74 6.35 -5.71 6.95
N VAL A 75 5.12 -5.17 6.86
CA VAL A 75 4.03 -5.70 7.68
C VAL A 75 3.71 -7.16 7.32
N GLN A 76 3.97 -7.56 6.10
CA GLN A 76 3.75 -8.94 5.68
C GLN A 76 4.79 -9.90 6.25
N THR A 77 5.90 -9.39 6.74
CA THR A 77 6.96 -10.21 7.32
C THR A 77 7.00 -10.20 8.84
N LEU A 78 6.17 -9.39 9.46
CA LEU A 78 6.14 -9.31 10.93
C LEU A 78 5.65 -10.58 11.62
#